data_71309b179b878c4bbe7063dc85463dbf
#
_entry.id   71309b179b878c4bbe7063dc85463dbf
#
_cell.length_a   1.000
_cell.length_b   1.000
_cell.length_c   1.000
_cell.angle_alpha   90.00
_cell.angle_beta   90.00
_cell.angle_gamma   90.00
#
_symmetry.space_group_name_H-M   'P 1'
#
loop_
_entity.id
_entity.type
_entity.pdbx_description
1 polymer ?
#
loop_
_entity_poly.entity_id
_entity_poly.type
_entity_poly.pdbx_seq_one_letter_code
_entity_poly.pdbx_strand_id
1 'polypeptide(L)'
;MIIIKKLLKLQHKCIYKYYKKYHSKRALGFCSSRMHAEEMAKEFCRRGVKSIAVYSNADGEFSEERNVAIEQLKNQEIKVIFSVDMFNEGVDIASLDMVMFLRPTESPTVFLQQLGRGLRISKGKEYVNVLDFIGNYEKAGRAPFLLNGGACVGERTAYDYS
;
A
#
# COMPACT_ATOMS: atom_id res chain seq x y z
N MET A 1 3.32 -26.85 1.14
CA MET A 1 3.64 -25.76 2.08
C MET A 1 4.90 -24.96 1.72
N ILE A 2 5.99 -25.60 1.28
CA ILE A 2 7.25 -24.93 0.92
C ILE A 2 7.10 -24.04 -0.33
N ILE A 3 6.36 -24.47 -1.35
CA ILE A 3 6.15 -23.71 -2.60
C ILE A 3 5.37 -22.41 -2.33
N ILE A 4 4.32 -22.46 -1.52
CA ILE A 4 3.50 -21.28 -1.18
C ILE A 4 4.34 -20.24 -0.44
N LYS A 5 5.16 -20.65 0.54
CA LYS A 5 6.08 -19.75 1.24
C LYS A 5 7.12 -19.12 0.33
N LYS A 6 7.58 -19.85 -0.69
CA LYS A 6 8.55 -19.33 -1.68
C LYS A 6 7.89 -18.29 -2.60
N LEU A 7 6.66 -18.54 -3.04
CA LEU A 7 5.88 -17.59 -3.86
C LEU A 7 5.58 -16.30 -3.09
N LEU A 8 5.15 -16.39 -1.84
CA LEU A 8 4.92 -15.23 -0.96
C LEU A 8 6.20 -14.39 -0.79
N LYS A 9 7.34 -15.02 -0.53
CA LYS A 9 8.63 -14.30 -0.44
C LYS A 9 9.02 -13.59 -1.72
N LEU A 10 8.73 -14.17 -2.90
CA LEU A 10 8.97 -13.53 -4.19
C LEU A 10 8.05 -12.31 -4.38
N GLN A 11 6.78 -12.43 -3.99
CA GLN A 11 5.82 -11.34 -4.04
C GLN A 11 6.25 -10.18 -3.13
N HIS A 12 6.61 -10.45 -1.88
CA HIS A 12 7.10 -9.43 -0.94
C HIS A 12 8.35 -8.71 -1.45
N LYS A 13 9.28 -9.46 -2.06
CA LYS A 13 10.49 -8.90 -2.68
C LYS A 13 10.15 -7.95 -3.85
N CYS A 14 9.18 -8.33 -4.67
CA CYS A 14 8.68 -7.53 -5.78
C CYS A 14 8.06 -6.23 -5.27
N ILE A 15 7.14 -6.30 -4.31
CA ILE A 15 6.48 -5.14 -3.71
C ILE A 15 7.51 -4.17 -3.13
N TYR A 16 8.48 -4.67 -2.38
CA TYR A 16 9.56 -3.85 -1.81
C TYR A 16 10.40 -3.16 -2.90
N LYS A 17 10.73 -3.86 -3.99
CA LYS A 17 11.48 -3.30 -5.12
C LYS A 17 10.78 -2.07 -5.71
N TYR A 18 9.46 -2.17 -5.96
CA TYR A 18 8.68 -1.06 -6.51
C TYR A 18 8.50 0.07 -5.50
N TYR A 19 8.25 -0.25 -4.22
CA TYR A 19 8.23 0.75 -3.17
C TYR A 19 9.52 1.59 -3.18
N LYS A 20 10.70 0.95 -3.25
CA LYS A 20 12.00 1.65 -3.29
C LYS A 20 12.19 2.50 -4.55
N LYS A 21 11.69 2.04 -5.69
CA LYS A 21 11.79 2.75 -6.97
C LYS A 21 11.17 4.16 -6.92
N TYR A 22 10.06 4.31 -6.20
CA TYR A 22 9.31 5.57 -6.13
C TYR A 22 9.66 6.43 -4.91
N HIS A 23 10.62 6.04 -4.10
CA HIS A 23 11.15 6.82 -2.97
C HIS A 23 10.08 7.36 -2.01
N SER A 24 9.02 6.58 -1.75
CA SER A 24 7.94 6.98 -0.86
C SER A 24 8.44 7.27 0.56
N LYS A 25 7.88 8.31 1.15
CA LYS A 25 8.09 8.70 2.55
C LYS A 25 6.95 8.26 3.45
N ARG A 26 5.73 8.19 2.90
CA ARG A 26 4.52 7.80 3.63
C ARG A 26 3.61 7.00 2.72
N ALA A 27 3.60 5.69 2.93
CA ALA A 27 2.84 4.75 2.12
C ALA A 27 1.75 4.04 2.93
N LEU A 28 0.68 3.67 2.24
CA LEU A 28 -0.40 2.83 2.76
C LEU A 28 -0.59 1.62 1.84
N GLY A 29 -0.48 0.42 2.41
CA GLY A 29 -0.68 -0.85 1.70
C GLY A 29 -1.96 -1.55 2.18
N PHE A 30 -2.80 -1.99 1.25
CA PHE A 30 -4.04 -2.72 1.54
C PHE A 30 -3.85 -4.21 1.36
N CYS A 31 -3.90 -4.95 2.47
CA CYS A 31 -3.67 -6.38 2.54
C CYS A 31 -4.98 -7.18 2.65
N SER A 32 -4.92 -8.46 2.29
CA SER A 32 -6.07 -9.37 2.30
C SER A 32 -6.37 -10.00 3.66
N SER A 33 -5.39 -10.04 4.56
CA SER A 33 -5.52 -10.66 5.87
C SER A 33 -4.55 -10.05 6.89
N ARG A 34 -4.85 -10.24 8.18
CA ARG A 34 -3.97 -9.84 9.29
C ARG A 34 -2.57 -10.41 9.14
N MET A 35 -2.48 -11.71 8.86
CA MET A 35 -1.19 -12.39 8.66
C MET A 35 -0.41 -11.77 7.49
N HIS A 36 -1.09 -11.46 6.36
CA HIS A 36 -0.46 -10.80 5.22
C HIS A 36 0.10 -9.42 5.60
N ALA A 37 -0.67 -8.60 6.34
CA ALA A 37 -0.24 -7.28 6.78
C ALA A 37 0.98 -7.36 7.72
N GLU A 38 0.96 -8.29 8.68
CA GLU A 38 2.07 -8.53 9.60
C GLU A 38 3.35 -8.99 8.89
N GLU A 39 3.23 -9.95 7.97
CA GLU A 39 4.37 -10.43 7.18
C GLU A 39 4.97 -9.34 6.30
N MET A 40 4.14 -8.49 5.71
CA MET A 40 4.59 -7.32 4.95
C MET A 40 5.33 -6.32 5.84
N ALA A 41 4.78 -5.97 6.99
CA ALA A 41 5.41 -5.07 7.95
C ALA A 41 6.77 -5.62 8.42
N LYS A 42 6.80 -6.88 8.82
CA LYS A 42 8.02 -7.58 9.22
C LYS A 42 9.10 -7.60 8.14
N GLU A 43 8.72 -7.91 6.89
CA GLU A 43 9.67 -7.97 5.77
C GLU A 43 10.23 -6.58 5.43
N PHE A 44 9.41 -5.53 5.48
CA PHE A 44 9.88 -4.16 5.28
C PHE A 44 10.79 -3.69 6.40
N CYS A 45 10.45 -3.97 7.65
CA CYS A 45 11.32 -3.69 8.82
C CYS A 45 12.66 -4.41 8.69
N ARG A 46 12.66 -5.69 8.30
CA ARG A 46 13.87 -6.46 8.06
C ARG A 46 14.78 -5.84 7.00
N ARG A 47 14.21 -5.11 6.03
CA ARG A 47 14.92 -4.38 4.97
C ARG A 47 15.25 -2.94 5.32
N GLY A 48 15.04 -2.51 6.56
CA GLY A 48 15.35 -1.17 7.05
C GLY A 48 14.28 -0.12 6.78
N VAL A 49 13.06 -0.52 6.39
CA VAL A 49 11.90 0.38 6.24
C VAL A 49 10.94 0.16 7.40
N LYS A 50 10.95 1.05 8.37
CA LYS A 50 10.05 1.00 9.53
C LYS A 50 8.60 0.97 9.09
N SER A 51 7.88 -0.07 9.41
CA SER A 51 6.54 -0.37 8.95
C SER A 51 5.73 -1.04 10.04
N ILE A 52 4.41 -0.88 10.00
CA ILE A 52 3.49 -1.46 10.97
C ILE A 52 2.25 -1.99 10.27
N ALA A 53 1.62 -3.02 10.84
CA ALA A 53 0.33 -3.53 10.43
C ALA A 53 -0.79 -2.88 11.24
N VAL A 54 -1.94 -2.60 10.59
CA VAL A 54 -3.13 -2.05 11.24
C VAL A 54 -4.35 -2.88 10.84
N TYR A 55 -5.01 -3.48 11.84
CA TYR A 55 -6.22 -4.27 11.70
C TYR A 55 -7.04 -4.24 13.00
N SER A 56 -8.27 -4.72 12.95
CA SER A 56 -9.15 -4.76 14.15
C SER A 56 -8.54 -5.64 15.24
N ASN A 57 -8.49 -5.14 16.48
CA ASN A 57 -7.92 -5.82 17.63
C ASN A 57 -6.46 -6.23 17.36
N ALA A 58 -5.64 -5.24 17.05
CA ALA A 58 -4.21 -5.42 16.79
C ALA A 58 -3.49 -5.95 18.04
N ASP A 59 -2.92 -7.16 17.93
CA ASP A 59 -2.27 -7.92 19.01
C ASP A 59 -0.93 -8.55 18.58
N GLY A 60 -0.51 -8.33 17.34
CA GLY A 60 0.74 -8.84 16.78
C GLY A 60 1.96 -8.00 17.12
N GLU A 61 3.13 -8.60 17.06
CA GLU A 61 4.43 -7.94 17.29
C GLU A 61 4.70 -6.74 16.35
N PHE A 62 4.18 -6.81 15.13
CA PHE A 62 4.31 -5.76 14.11
C PHE A 62 2.99 -5.02 13.87
N SER A 63 2.07 -5.03 14.81
CA SER A 63 0.79 -4.34 14.70
C SER A 63 0.63 -3.21 15.71
N GLU A 64 -0.26 -2.26 15.38
CA GLU A 64 -0.54 -1.12 16.22
C GLU A 64 -2.01 -0.68 16.05
N GLU A 65 -2.49 0.10 17.00
CA GLU A 65 -3.78 0.75 16.92
C GLU A 65 -3.78 1.83 15.82
N ARG A 66 -4.91 1.99 15.13
CA ARG A 66 -5.04 2.83 13.92
C ARG A 66 -4.58 4.28 14.13
N ASN A 67 -5.02 4.92 15.22
CA ASN A 67 -4.72 6.35 15.44
C ASN A 67 -3.24 6.54 15.79
N VAL A 68 -2.66 5.63 16.56
CA VAL A 68 -1.24 5.64 16.91
C VAL A 68 -0.39 5.46 15.65
N ALA A 69 -0.73 4.50 14.79
CA ALA A 69 -0.03 4.27 13.53
C ALA A 69 -0.09 5.49 12.59
N ILE A 70 -1.26 6.16 12.51
CA ILE A 70 -1.42 7.40 11.72
C ILE A 70 -0.49 8.50 12.23
N GLU A 71 -0.43 8.72 13.55
CA GLU A 71 0.45 9.74 14.13
C GLU A 71 1.93 9.41 13.91
N GLN A 72 2.33 8.15 14.08
CA GLN A 72 3.68 7.70 13.77
C GLN A 72 4.04 7.91 12.29
N LEU A 73 3.10 7.68 11.36
CA LEU A 73 3.30 7.93 9.95
C LEU A 73 3.42 9.44 9.64
N LYS A 74 2.60 10.28 10.25
CA LYS A 74 2.70 11.75 10.12
C LYS A 74 4.03 12.27 10.62
N ASN A 75 4.50 11.79 11.75
CA ASN A 75 5.77 12.15 12.38
C ASN A 75 6.99 11.52 11.69
N GLN A 76 6.79 10.69 10.67
CA GLN A 76 7.85 9.94 9.97
C GLN A 76 8.62 8.96 10.86
N GLU A 77 8.04 8.55 11.98
CA GLU A 77 8.59 7.48 12.83
C GLU A 77 8.51 6.12 12.14
N ILE A 78 7.43 5.92 11.35
CA ILE A 78 7.27 4.84 10.40
C ILE A 78 7.06 5.40 8.98
N LYS A 79 7.29 4.58 7.96
CA LYS A 79 7.16 4.96 6.55
C LYS A 79 6.00 4.26 5.84
N VAL A 80 5.57 3.11 6.32
CA VAL A 80 4.51 2.32 5.70
C VAL A 80 3.55 1.77 6.74
N ILE A 81 2.26 1.90 6.47
CA ILE A 81 1.20 1.17 7.16
C ILE A 81 0.66 0.09 6.23
N PHE A 82 0.63 -1.16 6.66
CA PHE A 82 -0.07 -2.26 5.99
C PHE A 82 -1.38 -2.50 6.70
N SER A 83 -2.50 -2.35 5.99
CA SER A 83 -3.84 -2.32 6.60
C SER A 83 -4.76 -3.41 6.07
N VAL A 84 -5.63 -3.89 6.96
CA VAL A 84 -6.77 -4.74 6.62
C VAL A 84 -8.05 -4.06 7.06
N ASP A 85 -8.86 -3.61 6.08
CA ASP A 85 -10.20 -3.01 6.25
C ASP A 85 -10.34 -1.82 7.21
N MET A 86 -9.24 -1.22 7.67
CA MET A 86 -9.25 -0.14 8.66
C MET A 86 -9.27 1.27 8.07
N PHE A 87 -9.09 1.42 6.75
CA PHE A 87 -8.96 2.71 6.08
C PHE A 87 -9.95 2.88 4.93
N ASN A 88 -11.12 2.26 5.04
CA ASN A 88 -12.17 2.34 4.01
C ASN A 88 -12.88 3.70 4.01
N GLU A 89 -12.84 4.44 5.12
CA GLU A 89 -13.48 5.75 5.27
C GLU A 89 -12.59 6.72 6.06
N GLY A 90 -12.57 7.99 5.61
CA GLY A 90 -12.17 9.12 6.44
C GLY A 90 -10.73 9.16 6.94
N VAL A 91 -9.76 8.78 6.11
CA VAL A 91 -8.35 8.88 6.49
C VAL A 91 -7.82 10.27 6.13
N ASP A 92 -7.67 11.13 7.13
CA ASP A 92 -6.93 12.39 6.96
C ASP A 92 -5.42 12.15 7.12
N ILE A 93 -4.80 11.58 6.08
CA ILE A 93 -3.35 11.53 5.96
C ILE A 93 -2.93 12.48 4.84
N ALA A 94 -2.93 13.76 5.15
CA ALA A 94 -2.61 14.82 4.19
C ALA A 94 -1.26 14.66 3.47
N SER A 95 -0.36 13.86 4.02
CA SER A 95 1.01 13.69 3.52
C SER A 95 1.28 12.31 2.90
N LEU A 96 0.24 11.51 2.65
CA LEU A 96 0.40 10.21 2.00
C LEU A 96 0.84 10.39 0.54
N ASP A 97 1.93 9.76 0.15
CA ASP A 97 2.52 9.89 -1.19
C ASP A 97 2.50 8.59 -2.01
N MET A 98 2.07 7.48 -1.38
CA MET A 98 1.93 6.21 -2.07
C MET A 98 0.78 5.37 -1.49
N VAL A 99 0.07 4.69 -2.39
CA VAL A 99 -0.94 3.66 -2.08
C VAL A 99 -0.58 2.37 -2.81
N MET A 100 -0.62 1.25 -2.10
CA MET A 100 -0.34 -0.08 -2.66
C MET A 100 -1.57 -0.99 -2.50
N PHE A 101 -2.09 -1.50 -3.60
CA PHE A 101 -3.12 -2.53 -3.60
C PHE A 101 -2.46 -3.91 -3.63
N LEU A 102 -2.56 -4.62 -2.52
CA LEU A 102 -2.02 -5.97 -2.31
C LEU A 102 -3.15 -7.00 -2.17
N ARG A 103 -4.39 -6.58 -2.40
CA ARG A 103 -5.60 -7.40 -2.38
C ARG A 103 -6.52 -7.03 -3.54
N PRO A 104 -7.42 -7.94 -3.98
CA PRO A 104 -8.51 -7.58 -4.88
C PRO A 104 -9.41 -6.51 -4.25
N THR A 105 -9.81 -5.53 -5.06
CA THR A 105 -10.70 -4.44 -4.67
C THR A 105 -11.79 -4.33 -5.73
N GLU A 106 -13.05 -4.32 -5.34
CA GLU A 106 -14.19 -4.30 -6.29
C GLU A 106 -14.23 -3.02 -7.12
N SER A 107 -13.94 -1.89 -6.50
CA SER A 107 -13.91 -0.60 -7.19
C SER A 107 -12.71 0.25 -6.70
N PRO A 108 -11.52 0.06 -7.30
CA PRO A 108 -10.33 0.83 -6.95
C PRO A 108 -10.53 2.34 -7.11
N THR A 109 -11.28 2.74 -8.14
CA THR A 109 -11.57 4.16 -8.41
C THR A 109 -12.41 4.80 -7.29
N VAL A 110 -13.50 4.14 -6.87
CA VAL A 110 -14.32 4.64 -5.74
C VAL A 110 -13.51 4.68 -4.46
N PHE A 111 -12.70 3.66 -4.23
CA PHE A 111 -11.81 3.58 -3.07
C PHE A 111 -10.80 4.74 -3.06
N LEU A 112 -10.16 5.04 -4.19
CA LEU A 112 -9.23 6.17 -4.31
C LEU A 112 -9.94 7.52 -4.18
N GLN A 113 -11.20 7.65 -4.65
CA GLN A 113 -12.01 8.86 -4.45
C GLN A 113 -12.35 9.07 -2.97
N GLN A 114 -12.67 8.01 -2.24
CA GLN A 114 -12.91 8.06 -0.80
C GLN A 114 -11.64 8.45 -0.03
N LEU A 115 -10.51 7.85 -0.37
CA LEU A 115 -9.20 8.24 0.14
C LEU A 115 -8.86 9.69 -0.23
N GLY A 116 -9.16 10.12 -1.47
CA GLY A 116 -8.86 11.45 -1.97
C GLY A 116 -9.55 12.58 -1.20
N ARG A 117 -10.69 12.32 -0.60
CA ARG A 117 -11.34 13.28 0.32
C ARG A 117 -10.51 13.57 1.57
N GLY A 118 -9.71 12.59 2.02
CA GLY A 118 -8.75 12.73 3.12
C GLY A 118 -7.32 13.06 2.68
N LEU A 119 -7.01 12.90 1.38
CA LEU A 119 -5.70 13.18 0.81
C LEU A 119 -5.62 14.66 0.39
N ARG A 120 -5.51 15.56 1.36
CA ARG A 120 -5.30 16.97 1.04
C ARG A 120 -3.95 17.14 0.35
N ILE A 121 -3.94 17.94 -0.72
CA ILE A 121 -2.69 18.35 -1.37
C ILE A 121 -1.92 19.20 -0.37
N SER A 122 -0.85 18.65 0.20
CA SER A 122 0.09 19.42 1.02
C SER A 122 1.05 20.20 0.10
N LYS A 123 1.53 21.36 0.55
CA LYS A 123 2.51 22.15 -0.22
C LYS A 123 3.69 21.26 -0.64
N GLY A 124 3.98 21.22 -1.95
CA GLY A 124 5.09 20.46 -2.52
C GLY A 124 4.76 19.00 -2.90
N LYS A 125 3.46 18.61 -2.88
CA LYS A 125 3.01 17.30 -3.33
C LYS A 125 2.07 17.46 -4.53
N GLU A 126 2.52 16.98 -5.68
CA GLU A 126 1.78 17.08 -6.93
C GLU A 126 0.93 15.84 -7.23
N TYR A 127 1.32 14.67 -6.72
CA TYR A 127 0.66 13.39 -7.01
C TYR A 127 0.81 12.36 -5.89
N VAL A 128 -0.01 11.32 -5.94
CA VAL A 128 0.10 10.10 -5.14
C VAL A 128 0.43 8.94 -6.08
N ASN A 129 1.48 8.20 -5.78
CA ASN A 129 1.80 6.98 -6.52
C ASN A 129 0.81 5.89 -6.14
N VAL A 130 0.18 5.25 -7.13
CA VAL A 130 -0.70 4.11 -6.94
C VAL A 130 -0.04 2.88 -7.55
N LEU A 131 0.28 1.89 -6.71
CA LEU A 131 0.84 0.62 -7.13
C LEU A 131 -0.23 -0.47 -6.97
N ASP A 132 -0.65 -1.04 -8.08
CA ASP A 132 -1.62 -2.14 -8.13
C ASP A 132 -0.93 -3.45 -8.49
N PHE A 133 -0.69 -4.31 -7.50
CA PHE A 133 -0.04 -5.61 -7.66
C PHE A 133 -1.01 -6.75 -8.00
N ILE A 134 -2.30 -6.46 -8.08
CA ILE A 134 -3.37 -7.45 -8.28
C ILE A 134 -4.03 -7.33 -9.65
N GLY A 135 -3.84 -6.20 -10.35
CA GLY A 135 -4.54 -5.91 -11.60
C GLY A 135 -6.01 -5.52 -11.41
N ASN A 136 -6.33 -4.84 -10.31
CA ASN A 136 -7.70 -4.41 -10.01
C ASN A 136 -8.32 -3.57 -11.13
N TYR A 137 -7.53 -2.74 -11.79
CA TYR A 137 -7.98 -1.85 -12.86
C TYR A 137 -8.33 -2.60 -14.16
N GLU A 138 -7.75 -3.78 -14.42
CA GLU A 138 -8.14 -4.63 -15.56
C GLU A 138 -9.56 -5.13 -15.42
N LYS A 139 -9.93 -5.57 -14.22
CA LYS A 139 -11.29 -6.04 -13.92
C LYS A 139 -12.33 -4.93 -14.00
N ALA A 140 -11.93 -3.69 -13.76
CA ALA A 140 -12.80 -2.52 -13.85
C ALA A 140 -13.04 -2.02 -15.29
N GLY A 141 -12.49 -2.69 -16.31
CA GLY A 141 -12.68 -2.33 -17.72
C GLY A 141 -12.16 -0.93 -18.10
N ARG A 142 -11.30 -0.34 -17.27
CA ARG A 142 -10.80 1.02 -17.50
C ARG A 142 -9.33 1.02 -17.89
N ALA A 143 -9.12 1.49 -19.10
CA ALA A 143 -7.90 1.89 -19.77
C ALA A 143 -6.84 0.80 -19.99
N PRO A 144 -6.26 0.75 -21.19
CA PRO A 144 -5.18 -0.14 -21.53
C PRO A 144 -3.90 0.37 -20.86
N PHE A 145 -3.64 -0.12 -19.67
CA PHE A 145 -2.32 0.00 -19.11
C PHE A 145 -1.46 -1.08 -19.74
N LEU A 146 -0.66 -0.66 -20.70
CA LEU A 146 0.29 -1.54 -21.32
C LEU A 146 1.30 -2.03 -20.29
N LEU A 147 1.18 -3.29 -19.96
CA LEU A 147 2.18 -4.04 -19.23
C LEU A 147 3.34 -4.31 -20.18
N ASN A 148 4.43 -3.59 -20.05
CA ASN A 148 5.69 -4.06 -20.57
C ASN A 148 6.23 -5.12 -19.62
N GLY A 149 6.37 -6.35 -20.14
CA GLY A 149 6.70 -7.57 -19.44
C GLY A 149 7.91 -7.49 -18.53
N GLY A 150 7.66 -7.32 -17.26
CA GLY A 150 8.59 -7.57 -16.17
C GLY A 150 8.13 -8.79 -15.39
N ALA A 151 9.04 -9.48 -14.75
CA ALA A 151 8.78 -10.70 -13.96
C ALA A 151 7.93 -10.50 -12.70
N CYS A 152 7.43 -9.30 -12.47
CA CYS A 152 6.44 -8.94 -11.47
C CYS A 152 5.15 -8.56 -12.18
N VAL A 153 4.07 -9.23 -11.86
CA VAL A 153 2.74 -8.92 -12.38
C VAL A 153 2.42 -7.46 -12.04
N GLY A 154 2.40 -6.59 -13.06
CA GLY A 154 1.86 -5.24 -12.97
C GLY A 154 2.86 -4.10 -12.73
N GLU A 155 3.73 -3.80 -13.67
CA GLU A 155 4.31 -2.46 -13.78
C GLU A 155 3.26 -1.50 -14.37
N ARG A 156 2.68 -0.65 -13.53
CA ARG A 156 1.77 0.40 -13.97
C ARG A 156 2.22 1.73 -13.42
N THR A 157 2.56 2.63 -14.33
CA THR A 157 2.93 4.00 -14.00
C THR A 157 1.73 4.81 -13.56
N ALA A 158 1.98 5.75 -12.66
CA ALA A 158 0.99 6.72 -12.20
C ALA A 158 0.35 7.49 -13.36
N TYR A 159 -0.96 7.71 -13.30
CA TYR A 159 -1.63 8.67 -14.16
C TYR A 159 -1.52 10.06 -13.57
N ASP A 160 -1.11 11.02 -14.40
CA ASP A 160 -1.42 12.42 -14.22
C ASP A 160 -2.92 12.61 -14.38
N TYR A 161 -3.60 12.94 -13.30
CA TYR A 161 -4.92 13.53 -13.35
C TYR A 161 -4.71 15.05 -13.44
N SER A 162 -4.59 15.53 -14.67
CA SER A 162 -4.84 16.94 -14.98
C SER A 162 -6.33 17.20 -15.10
#